data_a16b78befc54bfc01037e705d7a115c5
#
_entry.id   a16b78befc54bfc01037e705d7a115c5
#
_cell.length_a   1.000
_cell.length_b   1.000
_cell.length_c   1.000
_cell.angle_alpha   90.00
_cell.angle_beta   90.00
_cell.angle_gamma   90.00
#
_symmetry.space_group_name_H-M   'P 1'
#
loop_
_entity.id
_entity.type
_entity.pdbx_description
1 polymer ?
#
loop_
_entity_poly.entity_id
_entity_poly.type
_entity_poly.pdbx_seq_one_letter_code
_entity_poly.pdbx_strand_id
1 'polypeptide(L)'
;HMFGNAALHPVLPASDIERAKRWYSEKLGLEPVSEDSYGGVQYEYGGGTFLVYQSAFAGTNKATAAGFRVEDFDAAIAGLRSRGVVFEEVDFGEFGSTVDGVISMPGGNDKAAWFKDSEGNILSLSTIA
;
A
#
# COMPACT_ATOMS: atom_id res chain seq x y z
N HIS A 1 -16.12 -10.36 -24.37
CA HIS A 1 -15.32 -9.29 -23.77
C HIS A 1 -13.86 -9.72 -23.66
N MET A 2 -12.98 -8.96 -24.29
CA MET A 2 -11.55 -9.32 -24.39
C MET A 2 -10.88 -9.52 -23.04
N PHE A 3 -11.22 -8.70 -22.05
CA PHE A 3 -10.62 -8.74 -20.72
C PHE A 3 -11.47 -9.42 -19.65
N GLY A 4 -12.52 -10.15 -20.06
CA GLY A 4 -13.43 -10.77 -19.11
C GLY A 4 -12.79 -11.74 -18.13
N ASN A 5 -11.66 -12.35 -18.52
CA ASN A 5 -10.92 -13.28 -17.67
C ASN A 5 -9.58 -12.70 -17.19
N ALA A 6 -9.33 -11.40 -17.43
CA ALA A 6 -8.10 -10.78 -17.00
C ALA A 6 -8.14 -10.47 -15.52
N ALA A 7 -7.01 -10.63 -14.85
CA ALA A 7 -6.83 -10.21 -13.46
C ALA A 7 -6.00 -8.93 -13.45
N LEU A 8 -6.53 -7.89 -12.83
CA LEU A 8 -5.80 -6.64 -12.62
C LEU A 8 -5.03 -6.75 -11.31
N HIS A 9 -3.74 -6.44 -11.33
CA HIS A 9 -2.95 -6.46 -10.11
C HIS A 9 -2.02 -5.24 -10.04
N PRO A 10 -1.74 -4.75 -8.83
CA PRO A 10 -0.73 -3.70 -8.65
C PRO A 10 0.66 -4.19 -9.02
N VAL A 11 1.47 -3.28 -9.58
CA VAL A 11 2.87 -3.54 -9.91
C VAL A 11 3.68 -2.37 -9.34
N LEU A 12 4.50 -2.65 -8.33
CA LEU A 12 5.19 -1.62 -7.56
C LEU A 12 6.69 -1.68 -7.83
N PRO A 13 7.33 -0.55 -8.14
CA PRO A 13 8.78 -0.52 -8.37
C PRO A 13 9.56 -0.51 -7.06
N ALA A 14 10.74 -1.13 -7.09
CA ALA A 14 11.70 -1.12 -5.99
C ALA A 14 13.09 -0.90 -6.54
N SER A 15 13.84 0.03 -5.95
CA SER A 15 15.25 0.21 -6.33
C SER A 15 16.15 -0.82 -5.62
N ASP A 16 15.67 -1.38 -4.53
CA ASP A 16 16.37 -2.44 -3.79
C ASP A 16 15.35 -3.51 -3.37
N ILE A 17 15.32 -4.60 -4.12
CA ILE A 17 14.36 -5.70 -3.91
C ILE A 17 14.54 -6.34 -2.53
N GLU A 18 15.78 -6.53 -2.07
CA GLU A 18 16.01 -7.16 -0.76
C GLU A 18 15.51 -6.27 0.38
N ARG A 19 15.68 -4.96 0.25
CA ARG A 19 15.13 -4.01 1.23
C ARG A 19 13.61 -4.03 1.22
N ALA A 20 13.01 -4.07 0.04
CA ALA A 20 11.55 -4.17 -0.11
C ALA A 20 11.03 -5.45 0.57
N LYS A 21 11.66 -6.58 0.32
CA LYS A 21 11.27 -7.87 0.93
C LYS A 21 11.29 -7.79 2.46
N ARG A 22 12.32 -7.19 3.03
CA ARG A 22 12.41 -7.01 4.49
C ARG A 22 11.28 -6.11 5.00
N TRP A 23 11.01 -5.01 4.30
CA TRP A 23 9.97 -4.07 4.71
C TRP A 23 8.58 -4.72 4.70
N TYR A 24 8.23 -5.41 3.61
CA TYR A 24 6.91 -6.04 3.50
C TYR A 24 6.74 -7.15 4.54
N SER A 25 7.80 -7.88 4.84
CA SER A 25 7.78 -8.89 5.91
C SER A 25 7.59 -8.25 7.28
N GLU A 26 8.41 -7.26 7.62
CA GLU A 26 8.42 -6.65 8.95
C GLU A 26 7.18 -5.78 9.21
N LYS A 27 6.73 -5.03 8.21
CA LYS A 27 5.65 -4.04 8.41
C LYS A 27 4.28 -4.58 8.08
N LEU A 28 4.15 -5.37 7.03
CA LEU A 28 2.86 -5.89 6.59
C LEU A 28 2.68 -7.38 6.88
N GLY A 29 3.72 -8.06 7.32
CA GLY A 29 3.64 -9.50 7.59
C GLY A 29 3.48 -10.32 6.32
N LEU A 30 3.93 -9.82 5.17
CA LEU A 30 3.76 -10.49 3.89
C LEU A 30 5.08 -11.13 3.45
N GLU A 31 5.02 -12.43 3.15
CA GLU A 31 6.15 -13.16 2.59
C GLU A 31 5.90 -13.41 1.11
N PRO A 32 6.96 -13.43 0.27
CA PRO A 32 6.79 -13.71 -1.16
C PRO A 32 6.22 -15.10 -1.39
N VAL A 33 5.29 -15.22 -2.34
CA VAL A 33 4.77 -16.51 -2.77
C VAL A 33 5.51 -17.03 -3.99
N SER A 34 6.18 -16.15 -4.75
CA SER A 34 7.05 -16.56 -5.84
C SER A 34 8.02 -15.43 -6.18
N GLU A 35 9.12 -15.78 -6.84
CA GLU A 35 10.07 -14.84 -7.39
C GLU A 35 10.34 -15.25 -8.83
N ASP A 36 10.38 -14.28 -9.75
CA ASP A 36 10.67 -14.57 -11.15
C ASP A 36 12.18 -14.47 -11.43
N SER A 37 12.58 -14.89 -12.64
CA SER A 37 13.99 -14.91 -13.02
C SER A 37 14.59 -13.50 -13.22
N TYR A 38 13.75 -12.48 -13.23
CA TYR A 38 14.18 -11.08 -13.36
C TYR A 38 14.21 -10.36 -12.01
N GLY A 39 14.00 -11.09 -10.90
CA GLY A 39 14.01 -10.53 -9.56
C GLY A 39 12.66 -9.98 -9.11
N GLY A 40 11.60 -10.14 -9.89
CA GLY A 40 10.27 -9.74 -9.47
C GLY A 40 9.75 -10.63 -8.35
N VAL A 41 9.06 -10.04 -7.39
CA VAL A 41 8.61 -10.71 -6.17
C VAL A 41 7.10 -10.59 -6.09
N GLN A 42 6.43 -11.73 -6.01
CA GLN A 42 4.99 -11.77 -5.99
C GLN A 42 4.46 -12.02 -4.59
N TYR A 43 3.45 -11.24 -4.21
CA TYR A 43 2.79 -11.33 -2.92
C TYR A 43 1.31 -11.63 -3.11
N GLU A 44 0.73 -12.33 -2.15
CA GLU A 44 -0.72 -12.53 -2.06
C GLU A 44 -1.30 -11.71 -0.92
N TYR A 45 -2.53 -11.26 -1.14
CA TYR A 45 -3.34 -10.63 -0.10
C TYR A 45 -4.79 -11.13 -0.27
N GLY A 46 -5.70 -10.73 0.60
CA GLY A 46 -7.07 -11.28 0.64
C GLY A 46 -7.88 -11.17 -0.65
N GLY A 47 -7.53 -10.25 -1.54
CA GLY A 47 -8.26 -10.02 -2.77
C GLY A 47 -7.51 -10.35 -4.04
N GLY A 48 -6.26 -10.83 -3.95
CA GLY A 48 -5.48 -11.10 -5.15
C GLY A 48 -3.99 -11.10 -4.91
N THR A 49 -3.25 -10.61 -5.89
CA THR A 49 -1.77 -10.56 -5.83
C THR A 49 -1.25 -9.18 -6.22
N PHE A 50 -0.03 -8.87 -5.83
CA PHE A 50 0.72 -7.73 -6.38
C PHE A 50 2.16 -8.12 -6.60
N LEU A 51 2.81 -7.40 -7.50
CA LEU A 51 4.19 -7.66 -7.89
C LEU A 51 5.07 -6.49 -7.46
N VAL A 52 6.25 -6.79 -6.94
CA VAL A 52 7.30 -5.80 -6.71
C VAL A 52 8.45 -6.15 -7.66
N TYR A 53 8.90 -5.18 -8.45
CA TYR A 53 9.93 -5.43 -9.45
C TYR A 53 11.02 -4.36 -9.39
N GLN A 54 12.20 -4.73 -9.89
CA GLN A 54 13.36 -3.83 -9.89
C GLN A 54 13.15 -2.67 -10.85
N SER A 55 13.26 -1.45 -10.35
CA SER A 55 13.19 -0.26 -11.19
C SER A 55 13.89 0.92 -10.52
N ALA A 56 14.68 1.65 -11.30
CA ALA A 56 15.31 2.88 -10.86
C ALA A 56 14.31 4.01 -10.65
N PHE A 57 13.07 3.86 -11.13
CA PHE A 57 12.02 4.87 -10.98
C PHE A 57 11.22 4.74 -9.68
N ALA A 58 11.63 3.82 -8.79
CA ALA A 58 11.00 3.71 -7.47
C ALA A 58 11.08 5.04 -6.72
N GLY A 59 9.98 5.42 -6.07
CA GLY A 59 9.92 6.65 -5.29
C GLY A 59 9.69 7.92 -6.09
N THR A 60 9.55 7.83 -7.41
CA THR A 60 9.32 9.02 -8.26
C THR A 60 7.84 9.36 -8.42
N ASN A 61 6.94 8.42 -8.18
CA ASN A 61 5.52 8.67 -8.25
C ASN A 61 5.06 9.41 -6.98
N LYS A 62 4.30 10.49 -7.18
CA LYS A 62 3.79 11.30 -6.07
C LYS A 62 2.31 11.04 -5.77
N ALA A 63 1.70 10.13 -6.50
CA ALA A 63 0.31 9.74 -6.30
C ALA A 63 0.24 8.38 -5.59
N THR A 64 -0.94 8.04 -5.07
CA THR A 64 -1.17 6.72 -4.50
C THR A 64 -0.93 5.64 -5.55
N ALA A 65 -0.07 4.69 -5.23
CA ALA A 65 0.29 3.60 -6.14
C ALA A 65 -0.62 2.39 -5.97
N ALA A 66 -1.01 2.09 -4.74
CA ALA A 66 -1.90 0.97 -4.43
C ALA A 66 -2.60 1.23 -3.11
N GLY A 67 -3.74 0.62 -2.92
CA GLY A 67 -4.52 0.78 -1.70
C GLY A 67 -5.02 -0.53 -1.14
N PHE A 68 -5.01 -0.64 0.17
CA PHE A 68 -5.57 -1.77 0.91
C PHE A 68 -6.87 -1.36 1.58
N ARG A 69 -7.94 -2.09 1.30
CA ARG A 69 -9.19 -1.93 2.03
C ARG A 69 -9.23 -2.94 3.17
N VAL A 70 -9.55 -2.47 4.35
CA VAL A 70 -9.53 -3.32 5.56
C VAL A 70 -10.86 -3.22 6.29
N GLU A 71 -11.27 -4.32 6.91
CA GLU A 71 -12.52 -4.37 7.67
C GLU A 71 -12.41 -3.61 8.99
N ASP A 72 -11.29 -3.75 9.69
CA ASP A 72 -11.04 -3.08 10.96
C ASP A 72 -9.92 -2.05 10.76
N PHE A 73 -10.31 -0.86 10.33
CA PHE A 73 -9.39 0.22 10.02
C PHE A 73 -8.57 0.64 11.24
N ASP A 74 -9.22 0.81 12.38
CA ASP A 74 -8.52 1.29 13.57
C ASP A 74 -7.50 0.27 14.08
N ALA A 75 -7.83 -1.02 14.01
CA ALA A 75 -6.89 -2.08 14.38
C ALA A 75 -5.70 -2.13 13.40
N ALA A 76 -5.94 -1.94 12.10
CA ALA A 76 -4.89 -1.92 11.09
C ALA A 76 -3.93 -0.73 11.31
N ILE A 77 -4.47 0.46 11.59
CA ILE A 77 -3.66 1.65 11.91
C ILE A 77 -2.79 1.38 13.13
N ALA A 78 -3.38 0.85 14.21
CA ALA A 78 -2.64 0.57 15.45
C ALA A 78 -1.55 -0.47 15.19
N GLY A 79 -1.85 -1.52 14.44
CA GLY A 79 -0.89 -2.57 14.11
C GLY A 79 0.29 -2.05 13.30
N LEU A 80 0.04 -1.23 12.31
CA LEU A 80 1.10 -0.63 11.49
C LEU A 80 1.96 0.32 12.31
N ARG A 81 1.34 1.17 13.14
CA ARG A 81 2.09 2.08 14.03
C ARG A 81 2.97 1.30 15.02
N SER A 82 2.48 0.19 15.53
CA SER A 82 3.27 -0.63 16.45
C SER A 82 4.51 -1.23 15.78
N ARG A 83 4.49 -1.35 14.46
CA ARG A 83 5.62 -1.83 13.67
C ARG A 83 6.48 -0.71 13.12
N GLY A 84 6.24 0.52 13.54
CA GLY A 84 7.04 1.67 13.17
C GLY A 84 6.64 2.37 11.87
N VAL A 85 5.47 2.06 11.31
CA VAL A 85 4.96 2.76 10.13
C VAL A 85 4.47 4.14 10.55
N VAL A 86 4.91 5.17 9.82
CA VAL A 86 4.50 6.55 10.02
C VAL A 86 3.53 6.94 8.93
N PHE A 87 2.35 7.41 9.33
CA PHE A 87 1.34 7.84 8.36
C PHE A 87 1.59 9.28 7.95
N GLU A 88 1.37 9.55 6.66
CA GLU A 88 1.60 10.87 6.08
C GLU A 88 0.49 11.84 6.49
N GLU A 89 0.85 13.11 6.66
CA GLU A 89 -0.13 14.17 6.81
C GLU A 89 -0.35 14.81 5.44
N VAL A 90 -1.61 14.86 5.00
CA VAL A 90 -1.97 15.34 3.67
C VAL A 90 -3.10 16.34 3.78
N ASP A 91 -2.97 17.43 3.02
CA ASP A 91 -4.00 18.46 2.90
C ASP A 91 -4.58 18.38 1.48
N PHE A 92 -5.86 18.01 1.39
CA PHE A 92 -6.59 17.90 0.14
C PHE A 92 -7.41 19.16 -0.16
N GLY A 93 -7.12 20.30 0.51
CA GLY A 93 -7.83 21.54 0.30
C GLY A 93 -9.28 21.44 0.76
N GLU A 94 -10.19 21.74 -0.15
CA GLU A 94 -11.63 21.73 0.17
C GLU A 94 -12.15 20.33 0.52
N PHE A 95 -11.42 19.27 0.15
CA PHE A 95 -11.81 17.90 0.48
C PHE A 95 -11.36 17.45 1.85
N GLY A 96 -10.69 18.32 2.60
CA GLY A 96 -10.27 18.05 3.98
C GLY A 96 -8.80 17.73 4.09
N SER A 97 -8.38 17.49 5.33
CA SER A 97 -7.00 17.16 5.68
C SER A 97 -6.96 15.99 6.64
N THR A 98 -5.83 15.27 6.65
CA THR A 98 -5.61 14.24 7.66
C THR A 98 -5.43 14.87 9.04
N VAL A 99 -5.85 14.15 10.07
CA VAL A 99 -5.56 14.46 11.47
C VAL A 99 -4.96 13.21 12.08
N ASP A 100 -3.76 13.29 12.60
CA ASP A 100 -2.99 12.14 13.05
C ASP A 100 -2.91 11.04 11.98
N GLY A 101 -2.67 11.48 10.73
CA GLY A 101 -2.52 10.59 9.58
C GLY A 101 -3.81 10.03 9.02
N VAL A 102 -4.97 10.41 9.53
CA VAL A 102 -6.25 9.84 9.10
C VAL A 102 -7.17 10.93 8.60
N ILE A 103 -7.79 10.73 7.44
CA ILE A 103 -8.88 11.57 6.97
C ILE A 103 -10.18 10.81 7.12
N SER A 104 -11.22 11.52 7.59
CA SER A 104 -12.58 10.99 7.69
C SER A 104 -13.45 11.67 6.65
N MET A 105 -14.27 10.89 5.94
CA MET A 105 -15.15 11.42 4.91
C MET A 105 -16.35 12.10 5.55
N PRO A 106 -16.85 13.20 4.95
CA PRO A 106 -18.01 13.91 5.50
C PRO A 106 -19.23 13.00 5.63
N GLY A 107 -19.87 13.06 6.79
CA GLY A 107 -21.13 12.35 7.04
C GLY A 107 -21.06 10.86 7.12
N GLY A 108 -19.85 10.30 7.07
CA GLY A 108 -19.67 8.86 7.01
C GLY A 108 -18.69 8.28 8.00
N ASN A 109 -18.62 6.97 8.00
CA ASN A 109 -17.66 6.21 8.77
C ASN A 109 -16.41 5.87 7.96
N ASP A 110 -16.33 6.36 6.72
CA ASP A 110 -15.23 6.06 5.83
C ASP A 110 -13.99 6.84 6.23
N LYS A 111 -12.88 6.14 6.31
CA LYS A 111 -11.58 6.69 6.69
C LYS A 111 -10.52 6.22 5.71
N ALA A 112 -9.47 7.03 5.60
CA ALA A 112 -8.31 6.67 4.80
C ALA A 112 -7.04 7.22 5.45
N ALA A 113 -5.93 6.57 5.15
CA ALA A 113 -4.61 6.97 5.61
C ALA A 113 -3.58 6.57 4.56
N TRP A 114 -2.43 7.24 4.54
CA TRP A 114 -1.37 7.01 3.56
C TRP A 114 -0.04 6.80 4.27
N PHE A 115 0.75 5.90 3.73
CA PHE A 115 2.09 5.63 4.22
C PHE A 115 2.98 5.22 3.04
N LYS A 116 4.28 5.27 3.23
CA LYS A 116 5.23 4.86 2.20
C LYS A 116 5.85 3.53 2.56
N ASP A 117 6.10 2.71 1.53
CA ASP A 117 6.94 1.55 1.73
C ASP A 117 8.42 1.97 1.72
N SER A 118 9.34 1.00 1.86
CA SER A 118 10.78 1.28 1.90
C SER A 118 11.31 1.86 0.60
N GLU A 119 10.57 1.73 -0.49
CA GLU A 119 10.99 2.16 -1.83
C GLU A 119 10.36 3.49 -2.25
N GLY A 120 9.59 4.11 -1.35
CA GLY A 120 8.93 5.37 -1.61
C GLY A 120 7.59 5.25 -2.33
N ASN A 121 7.06 4.05 -2.49
CA ASN A 121 5.71 3.88 -3.02
C ASN A 121 4.70 4.36 -2.00
N ILE A 122 3.75 5.17 -2.46
CA ILE A 122 2.68 5.69 -1.61
C ILE A 122 1.54 4.69 -1.60
N LEU A 123 1.25 4.16 -0.43
CA LEU A 123 0.22 3.17 -0.23
C LEU A 123 -0.91 3.77 0.62
N SER A 124 -2.13 3.36 0.36
CA SER A 124 -3.26 3.81 1.17
C SER A 124 -3.87 2.65 1.95
N LEU A 125 -4.45 3.01 3.06
CA LEU A 125 -5.29 2.14 3.87
C LEU A 125 -6.66 2.80 3.93
N SER A 126 -7.72 2.04 3.68
CA SER A 126 -9.06 2.61 3.71
C SER A 126 -10.07 1.62 4.26
N THR A 127 -11.20 2.16 4.69
CA THR A 127 -12.33 1.34 5.12
C THR A 127 -12.97 0.67 3.90
N ILE A 128 -13.63 -0.46 4.16
CA ILE A 128 -14.52 -1.07 3.18
C ILE A 128 -15.84 -0.32 3.26
N ALA A 129 -16.23 0.27 2.14
CA ALA A 129 -17.49 1.00 2.05
C ALA A 129 -18.69 0.05 1.90
#